data_c0918480d83b1129352c8c95bab1322d
#
_entry.id   c0918480d83b1129352c8c95bab1322d
#
_cell.length_a   1.000
_cell.length_b   1.000
_cell.length_c   1.000
_cell.angle_alpha   90.00
_cell.angle_beta   90.00
_cell.angle_gamma   90.00
#
_symmetry.space_group_name_H-M   'P 1'
#
loop_
_entity.id
_entity.type
_entity.pdbx_description
1 polymer ?
#
loop_
_entity_poly.entity_id
_entity_poly.type
_entity_poly.pdbx_seq_one_letter_code
_entity_poly.pdbx_strand_id
1 'polypeptide(L)'
;MTDKEWMQLELNRMVKAEGGKVSVERMTEIVSELSRRLRENPNLPREVNTLTADELIARARKKTGEERYRIIKRVLRMEPDNITAACMQIEYLAKNADDRVHHYEDLTRKATAQLEADGMFSEENIGKFWSMPATKPYMFLRLSYLESLVAARKLRLAAKECEEMLRLSEHDALGRRYQLMFIYSAIEEGDAAIRLYQRYEEGVALMYLPLAMLFYRLGKMKMARNFLKELAAVNSDTEIFFERGVRKDLPSRAPGRHAGSFAIGTMEEFGEAVTDNGFAFIGMDAFFAWGLSELRGEQQESA
;
A
#
# COMPACT_ATOMS: atom_id res chain seq x y z
N MET A 1 3.56 16.96 28.30
CA MET A 1 2.24 16.40 27.91
C MET A 1 1.20 17.28 28.59
N THR A 2 0.14 17.67 27.89
CA THR A 2 -0.98 18.41 28.50
C THR A 2 -1.90 17.45 29.28
N ASP A 3 -2.72 17.96 30.18
CA ASP A 3 -3.69 17.17 30.93
C ASP A 3 -4.62 16.38 30.01
N LYS A 4 -5.08 17.01 28.93
CA LYS A 4 -5.93 16.37 27.92
C LYS A 4 -5.22 15.22 27.19
N GLU A 5 -3.97 15.39 26.83
CA GLU A 5 -3.14 14.34 26.20
C GLU A 5 -2.91 13.18 27.16
N TRP A 6 -2.65 13.45 28.44
CA TRP A 6 -2.50 12.43 29.47
C TRP A 6 -3.79 11.65 29.68
N MET A 7 -4.92 12.34 29.84
CA MET A 7 -6.23 11.69 30.00
C MET A 7 -6.58 10.78 28.82
N GLN A 8 -6.37 11.24 27.60
CA GLN A 8 -6.62 10.44 26.40
C GLN A 8 -5.72 9.19 26.33
N LEU A 9 -4.48 9.32 26.72
CA LEU A 9 -3.51 8.23 26.75
C LEU A 9 -3.92 7.15 27.76
N GLU A 10 -4.20 7.55 29.01
CA GLU A 10 -4.57 6.62 30.07
C GLU A 10 -5.94 5.97 29.78
N LEU A 11 -6.89 6.72 29.22
CA LEU A 11 -8.17 6.17 28.74
C LEU A 11 -7.94 5.04 27.74
N ASN A 12 -7.14 5.28 26.71
CA ASN A 12 -6.82 4.28 25.70
C ASN A 12 -6.13 3.04 26.31
N ARG A 13 -5.24 3.21 27.30
CA ARG A 13 -4.57 2.11 28.02
C ARG A 13 -5.59 1.26 28.77
N MET A 14 -6.48 1.89 29.53
CA MET A 14 -7.48 1.19 30.32
C MET A 14 -8.47 0.43 29.44
N VAL A 15 -8.97 1.06 28.38
CA VAL A 15 -9.86 0.41 27.39
C VAL A 15 -9.16 -0.78 26.73
N LYS A 16 -7.87 -0.64 26.35
CA LYS A 16 -7.09 -1.74 25.76
C LYS A 16 -6.89 -2.90 26.74
N ALA A 17 -6.63 -2.60 28.02
CA ALA A 17 -6.49 -3.61 29.07
C ALA A 17 -7.78 -4.41 29.30
N GLU A 18 -8.95 -3.82 29.03
CA GLU A 18 -10.27 -4.47 29.11
C GLU A 18 -10.73 -5.10 27.78
N GLY A 19 -9.78 -5.39 26.84
CA GLY A 19 -10.09 -6.07 25.58
C GLY A 19 -10.52 -5.16 24.43
N GLY A 20 -10.40 -3.83 24.60
CA GLY A 20 -10.63 -2.83 23.53
C GLY A 20 -12.11 -2.45 23.29
N LYS A 21 -13.06 -3.08 23.98
CA LYS A 21 -14.49 -2.72 23.93
C LYS A 21 -15.02 -2.61 25.36
N VAL A 22 -15.52 -1.44 25.71
CA VAL A 22 -16.12 -1.18 27.02
C VAL A 22 -17.53 -0.57 26.84
N SER A 23 -18.44 -0.77 27.82
CA SER A 23 -19.76 -0.15 27.81
C SER A 23 -19.65 1.37 28.04
N VAL A 24 -20.74 2.09 27.74
CA VAL A 24 -20.82 3.54 27.97
C VAL A 24 -20.68 3.87 29.46
N GLU A 25 -21.30 3.06 30.32
CA GLU A 25 -21.22 3.19 31.78
C GLU A 25 -19.75 3.02 32.21
N ARG A 26 -19.09 1.96 31.75
CA ARG A 26 -17.68 1.71 32.08
C ARG A 26 -16.73 2.79 31.57
N MET A 27 -17.00 3.34 30.37
CA MET A 27 -16.26 4.48 29.85
C MET A 27 -16.37 5.70 30.77
N THR A 28 -17.58 5.98 31.26
CA THR A 28 -17.86 7.09 32.19
C THR A 28 -17.13 6.92 33.51
N GLU A 29 -17.07 5.70 34.04
CA GLU A 29 -16.33 5.37 35.27
C GLU A 29 -14.82 5.62 35.08
N ILE A 30 -14.23 5.13 33.98
CA ILE A 30 -12.82 5.34 33.65
C ILE A 30 -12.48 6.84 33.56
N VAL A 31 -13.30 7.62 32.85
CA VAL A 31 -13.09 9.08 32.74
C VAL A 31 -13.18 9.77 34.10
N SER A 32 -14.13 9.36 34.94
CA SER A 32 -14.28 9.90 36.29
C SER A 32 -13.09 9.58 37.17
N GLU A 33 -12.59 8.34 37.13
CA GLU A 33 -11.39 7.91 37.84
C GLU A 33 -10.14 8.69 37.39
N LEU A 34 -9.92 8.84 36.09
CA LEU A 34 -8.79 9.60 35.57
C LEU A 34 -8.87 11.08 35.94
N SER A 35 -10.07 11.65 35.94
CA SER A 35 -10.31 13.04 36.37
C SER A 35 -10.03 13.24 37.88
N ARG A 36 -10.36 12.23 38.70
CA ARG A 36 -10.04 12.23 40.13
C ARG A 36 -8.53 12.16 40.34
N ARG A 37 -7.83 11.22 39.69
CA ARG A 37 -6.37 11.07 39.79
C ARG A 37 -5.62 12.34 39.39
N LEU A 38 -6.07 13.03 38.34
CA LEU A 38 -5.46 14.29 37.90
C LEU A 38 -5.67 15.43 38.89
N ARG A 39 -6.85 15.47 39.58
CA ARG A 39 -7.08 16.45 40.67
C ARG A 39 -6.23 16.18 41.90
N GLU A 40 -6.01 14.92 42.26
CA GLU A 40 -5.19 14.51 43.39
C GLU A 40 -3.69 14.75 43.14
N ASN A 41 -3.23 14.55 41.87
CA ASN A 41 -1.87 14.86 41.48
C ASN A 41 -1.79 15.58 40.12
N PRO A 42 -1.84 16.92 40.09
CA PRO A 42 -1.75 17.70 38.84
C PRO A 42 -0.43 17.55 38.08
N ASN A 43 0.60 16.95 38.70
CA ASN A 43 1.87 16.70 38.05
C ASN A 43 1.92 15.37 37.27
N LEU A 44 0.94 14.49 37.38
CA LEU A 44 0.87 13.23 36.64
C LEU A 44 1.22 13.36 35.15
N PRO A 45 0.72 14.35 34.40
CA PRO A 45 1.11 14.54 32.99
C PRO A 45 2.60 14.83 32.77
N ARG A 46 3.31 15.31 33.79
CA ARG A 46 4.75 15.62 33.73
C ARG A 46 5.60 14.46 34.24
N GLU A 47 5.14 13.74 35.25
CA GLU A 47 5.82 12.60 35.87
C GLU A 47 5.79 11.34 35.00
N VAL A 48 4.67 11.11 34.29
CA VAL A 48 4.51 9.94 33.40
C VAL A 48 5.25 10.16 32.09
N ASN A 49 6.56 10.08 32.09
CA ASN A 49 7.41 10.06 30.89
C ASN A 49 7.58 8.66 30.30
N THR A 50 6.63 7.76 30.58
CA THR A 50 6.65 6.34 30.21
C THR A 50 5.71 6.04 29.06
N LEU A 51 5.84 6.80 27.96
CA LEU A 51 5.19 6.41 26.70
C LEU A 51 5.90 5.15 26.17
N THR A 52 5.12 4.13 25.84
CA THR A 52 5.63 2.95 25.10
C THR A 52 6.04 3.35 23.69
N ALA A 53 6.82 2.50 23.02
CA ALA A 53 7.19 2.71 21.62
C ALA A 53 5.96 2.88 20.73
N ASP A 54 4.93 2.05 20.89
CA ASP A 54 3.68 2.13 20.13
C ASP A 54 2.95 3.46 20.33
N GLU A 55 2.88 3.95 21.56
CA GLU A 55 2.24 5.23 21.87
C GLU A 55 3.01 6.42 21.27
N LEU A 56 4.35 6.33 21.30
CA LEU A 56 5.22 7.31 20.64
C LEU A 56 5.05 7.27 19.12
N ILE A 57 4.95 6.09 18.50
CA ILE A 57 4.68 5.93 17.07
C ILE A 57 3.30 6.53 16.72
N ALA A 58 2.27 6.21 17.50
CA ALA A 58 0.94 6.78 17.30
C ALA A 58 0.93 8.32 17.39
N ARG A 59 1.73 8.87 18.30
CA ARG A 59 1.95 10.32 18.41
C ARG A 59 2.73 10.89 17.23
N ALA A 60 3.80 10.22 16.79
CA ALA A 60 4.60 10.63 15.65
C ALA A 60 3.78 10.70 14.35
N ARG A 61 2.81 9.81 14.16
CA ARG A 61 1.89 9.82 13.00
C ARG A 61 1.03 11.10 12.92
N LYS A 62 0.79 11.77 14.07
CA LYS A 62 0.00 13.01 14.17
C LYS A 62 0.85 14.28 14.11
N LYS A 63 2.16 14.13 13.98
CA LYS A 63 3.13 15.24 13.97
C LYS A 63 3.88 15.28 12.65
N THR A 64 4.50 16.41 12.35
CA THR A 64 5.31 16.64 11.14
C THR A 64 6.66 17.26 11.51
N GLY A 65 7.56 17.32 10.55
CA GLY A 65 8.85 18.01 10.66
C GLY A 65 9.71 17.51 11.82
N GLU A 66 10.42 18.43 12.46
CA GLU A 66 11.41 18.14 13.49
C GLU A 66 10.80 17.51 14.77
N GLU A 67 9.56 17.85 15.13
CA GLU A 67 8.89 17.24 16.28
C GLU A 67 8.65 15.74 16.05
N ARG A 68 8.16 15.36 14.87
CA ARG A 68 8.01 13.95 14.48
C ARG A 68 9.33 13.23 14.50
N TYR A 69 10.38 13.82 13.94
CA TYR A 69 11.71 13.21 13.90
C TYR A 69 12.32 12.97 15.29
N ARG A 70 12.15 13.92 16.23
CA ARG A 70 12.57 13.72 17.62
C ARG A 70 11.87 12.56 18.30
N ILE A 71 10.57 12.39 18.07
CA ILE A 71 9.79 11.26 18.60
C ILE A 71 10.32 9.94 18.03
N ILE A 72 10.52 9.86 16.71
CA ILE A 72 11.06 8.67 16.03
C ILE A 72 12.44 8.29 16.62
N LYS A 73 13.35 9.24 16.76
CA LYS A 73 14.67 9.01 17.37
C LYS A 73 14.56 8.51 18.82
N ARG A 74 13.54 8.94 19.57
CA ARG A 74 13.28 8.44 20.92
C ARG A 74 12.84 6.98 20.89
N VAL A 75 11.93 6.59 19.97
CA VAL A 75 11.52 5.19 19.79
C VAL A 75 12.73 4.31 19.50
N LEU A 76 13.56 4.69 18.53
CA LEU A 76 14.75 3.91 18.12
C LEU A 76 15.83 3.81 19.19
N ARG A 77 15.85 4.72 20.17
CA ARG A 77 16.73 4.58 21.37
C ARG A 77 16.16 3.58 22.37
N MET A 78 14.83 3.43 22.45
CA MET A 78 14.17 2.47 23.33
C MET A 78 14.17 1.06 22.72
N GLU A 79 13.90 1.00 21.42
CA GLU A 79 13.77 -0.22 20.61
C GLU A 79 14.55 -0.02 19.31
N PRO A 80 15.85 -0.34 19.26
CA PRO A 80 16.68 -0.12 18.06
C PRO A 80 16.17 -0.86 16.82
N ASP A 81 15.51 -2.01 17.00
CA ASP A 81 15.00 -2.88 15.93
C ASP A 81 13.53 -2.62 15.59
N ASN A 82 12.95 -1.52 16.07
CA ASN A 82 11.57 -1.17 15.77
C ASN A 82 11.41 -0.79 14.29
N ILE A 83 10.90 -1.74 13.48
CA ILE A 83 10.75 -1.63 12.04
C ILE A 83 9.91 -0.39 11.66
N THR A 84 8.80 -0.14 12.37
CA THR A 84 7.91 0.98 12.04
C THR A 84 8.61 2.32 12.22
N ALA A 85 9.34 2.50 13.32
CA ALA A 85 10.09 3.72 13.57
C ALA A 85 11.26 3.90 12.59
N ALA A 86 11.93 2.81 12.21
CA ALA A 86 12.99 2.83 11.21
C ALA A 86 12.45 3.23 9.82
N CYS A 87 11.31 2.69 9.39
CA CYS A 87 10.64 3.13 8.16
C CYS A 87 10.32 4.63 8.18
N MET A 88 9.73 5.12 9.29
CA MET A 88 9.43 6.55 9.43
C MET A 88 10.68 7.42 9.42
N GLN A 89 11.82 6.92 9.90
CA GLN A 89 13.09 7.63 9.91
C GLN A 89 13.66 7.81 8.49
N ILE A 90 13.47 6.84 7.60
CA ILE A 90 13.96 6.89 6.21
C ILE A 90 13.45 8.12 5.47
N GLU A 91 12.24 8.60 5.78
CA GLU A 91 11.68 9.83 5.21
C GLU A 91 12.56 11.08 5.46
N TYR A 92 13.34 11.07 6.53
CA TYR A 92 14.25 12.16 6.90
C TYR A 92 15.71 11.93 6.49
N LEU A 93 16.10 10.68 6.25
CA LEU A 93 17.47 10.31 5.89
C LEU A 93 17.68 10.35 4.38
N ALA A 94 16.69 9.92 3.61
CA ALA A 94 16.81 9.76 2.17
C ALA A 94 16.92 11.12 1.45
N LYS A 95 17.97 11.29 0.67
CA LYS A 95 18.28 12.51 -0.09
C LYS A 95 17.59 12.54 -1.46
N ASN A 96 17.35 11.37 -2.03
CA ASN A 96 16.73 11.18 -3.34
C ASN A 96 16.08 9.80 -3.42
N ALA A 97 15.47 9.46 -4.57
CA ALA A 97 14.78 8.19 -4.76
C ALA A 97 15.69 6.96 -4.65
N ASP A 98 16.90 7.01 -5.21
CA ASP A 98 17.85 5.91 -5.14
C ASP A 98 18.38 5.67 -3.73
N ASP A 99 18.69 6.74 -3.01
CA ASP A 99 19.13 6.69 -1.61
C ASP A 99 18.02 6.10 -0.71
N ARG A 100 16.76 6.45 -0.99
CA ARG A 100 15.59 5.85 -0.32
C ARG A 100 15.50 4.35 -0.56
N VAL A 101 15.71 3.90 -1.80
CA VAL A 101 15.75 2.47 -2.13
C VAL A 101 16.82 1.75 -1.31
N HIS A 102 18.04 2.30 -1.23
CA HIS A 102 19.13 1.70 -0.45
C HIS A 102 18.78 1.59 1.05
N HIS A 103 18.20 2.64 1.63
CA HIS A 103 17.79 2.59 3.03
C HIS A 103 16.72 1.51 3.29
N TYR A 104 15.72 1.37 2.41
CA TYR A 104 14.71 0.33 2.53
C TYR A 104 15.28 -1.07 2.28
N GLU A 105 16.17 -1.24 1.30
CA GLU A 105 16.85 -2.51 1.02
C GLU A 105 17.64 -2.99 2.24
N ASP A 106 18.44 -2.11 2.84
CA ASP A 106 19.21 -2.41 4.06
C ASP A 106 18.32 -2.77 5.24
N LEU A 107 17.25 -2.01 5.45
CA LEU A 107 16.30 -2.28 6.53
C LEU A 107 15.57 -3.60 6.31
N THR A 108 15.14 -3.89 5.07
CA THR A 108 14.47 -5.14 4.71
C THR A 108 15.40 -6.33 4.96
N ARG A 109 16.66 -6.25 4.53
CA ARG A 109 17.67 -7.29 4.77
C ARG A 109 17.88 -7.57 6.25
N LYS A 110 18.01 -6.52 7.09
CA LYS A 110 18.16 -6.66 8.54
C LYS A 110 16.92 -7.28 9.19
N ALA A 111 15.74 -6.78 8.84
CA ALA A 111 14.47 -7.28 9.38
C ALA A 111 14.20 -8.73 8.94
N THR A 112 14.56 -9.11 7.71
CA THR A 112 14.48 -10.49 7.24
C THR A 112 15.36 -11.40 8.09
N ALA A 113 16.64 -11.05 8.27
CA ALA A 113 17.58 -11.85 9.07
C ALA A 113 17.10 -12.03 10.53
N GLN A 114 16.50 -10.99 11.11
CA GLN A 114 15.94 -11.08 12.46
C GLN A 114 14.74 -12.04 12.50
N LEU A 115 13.79 -11.90 11.59
CA LEU A 115 12.61 -12.76 11.53
C LEU A 115 12.96 -14.22 11.19
N GLU A 116 14.02 -14.45 10.41
CA GLU A 116 14.57 -15.79 10.18
C GLU A 116 15.14 -16.40 11.48
N ALA A 117 15.91 -15.62 12.21
CA ALA A 117 16.45 -16.04 13.52
C ALA A 117 15.34 -16.33 14.54
N ASP A 118 14.23 -15.60 14.48
CA ASP A 118 13.04 -15.79 15.29
C ASP A 118 12.14 -16.96 14.79
N GLY A 119 12.53 -17.66 13.71
CA GLY A 119 11.79 -18.81 13.14
C GLY A 119 10.50 -18.42 12.42
N MET A 120 10.31 -17.13 12.11
CA MET A 120 9.07 -16.66 11.46
C MET A 120 8.95 -17.15 10.01
N PHE A 121 10.04 -17.46 9.31
CA PHE A 121 10.06 -17.96 7.93
C PHE A 121 9.87 -19.50 7.82
N SER A 122 9.28 -20.13 8.83
CA SER A 122 8.90 -21.55 8.75
C SER A 122 7.83 -21.77 7.66
N GLU A 123 7.78 -22.98 7.08
CA GLU A 123 6.77 -23.36 6.08
C GLU A 123 5.33 -23.12 6.56
N GLU A 124 5.08 -23.32 7.85
CA GLU A 124 3.77 -23.10 8.47
C GLU A 124 3.34 -21.63 8.43
N ASN A 125 4.29 -20.69 8.50
CA ASN A 125 4.04 -19.25 8.55
C ASN A 125 4.01 -18.57 7.17
N ILE A 126 4.66 -19.17 6.17
CA ILE A 126 4.64 -18.66 4.81
C ILE A 126 3.19 -18.62 4.29
N GLY A 127 2.84 -17.52 3.63
CA GLY A 127 1.47 -17.22 3.19
C GLY A 127 0.60 -16.51 4.22
N LYS A 128 1.01 -16.45 5.50
CA LYS A 128 0.22 -15.88 6.61
C LYS A 128 0.77 -14.58 7.22
N PHE A 129 1.84 -14.01 6.70
CA PHE A 129 2.56 -12.87 7.28
C PHE A 129 1.68 -11.66 7.54
N TRP A 130 0.68 -11.40 6.68
CA TRP A 130 -0.24 -10.29 6.90
C TRP A 130 -1.18 -10.51 8.10
N SER A 131 -1.59 -11.72 8.38
CA SER A 131 -2.51 -12.06 9.46
C SER A 131 -1.82 -12.15 10.83
N MET A 132 -0.49 -12.28 10.86
CA MET A 132 0.30 -12.42 12.08
C MET A 132 0.72 -11.03 12.60
N PRO A 133 0.37 -10.64 13.85
CA PRO A 133 0.76 -9.34 14.41
C PRO A 133 2.28 -9.10 14.42
N ALA A 134 3.08 -10.13 14.66
CA ALA A 134 4.54 -10.06 14.74
C ALA A 134 5.19 -9.70 13.39
N THR A 135 4.63 -10.18 12.27
CA THR A 135 5.19 -9.98 10.93
C THR A 135 4.53 -8.82 10.15
N LYS A 136 3.43 -8.29 10.67
CA LYS A 136 2.70 -7.20 10.01
C LYS A 136 3.55 -5.92 9.80
N PRO A 137 4.39 -5.45 10.76
CA PRO A 137 5.30 -4.34 10.53
C PRO A 137 6.30 -4.60 9.39
N TYR A 138 6.75 -5.85 9.23
CA TYR A 138 7.62 -6.27 8.14
C TYR A 138 6.90 -6.20 6.78
N MET A 139 5.63 -6.59 6.70
CA MET A 139 4.84 -6.45 5.46
C MET A 139 4.65 -4.97 5.07
N PHE A 140 4.50 -4.06 6.03
CA PHE A 140 4.48 -2.62 5.75
C PHE A 140 5.85 -2.08 5.31
N LEU A 141 6.96 -2.59 5.88
CA LEU A 141 8.30 -2.27 5.41
C LEU A 141 8.47 -2.68 3.94
N ARG A 142 8.08 -3.91 3.57
CA ARG A 142 8.15 -4.40 2.20
C ARG A 142 7.30 -3.57 1.24
N LEU A 143 6.11 -3.15 1.68
CA LEU A 143 5.28 -2.22 0.90
C LEU A 143 6.01 -0.90 0.63
N SER A 144 6.62 -0.29 1.66
CA SER A 144 7.37 0.97 1.50
C SER A 144 8.61 0.79 0.62
N TYR A 145 9.26 -0.37 0.70
CA TYR A 145 10.37 -0.72 -0.20
C TYR A 145 9.89 -0.83 -1.65
N LEU A 146 8.79 -1.56 -1.90
CA LEU A 146 8.16 -1.65 -3.21
C LEU A 146 7.81 -0.28 -3.80
N GLU A 147 7.16 0.58 -3.00
CA GLU A 147 6.81 1.94 -3.43
C GLU A 147 8.06 2.76 -3.80
N SER A 148 9.16 2.59 -3.05
CA SER A 148 10.43 3.27 -3.35
C SER A 148 11.06 2.75 -4.66
N LEU A 149 10.98 1.45 -4.94
CA LEU A 149 11.46 0.84 -6.18
C LEU A 149 10.65 1.36 -7.39
N VAL A 150 9.34 1.44 -7.27
CA VAL A 150 8.47 1.99 -8.32
C VAL A 150 8.78 3.47 -8.56
N ALA A 151 8.92 4.27 -7.51
CA ALA A 151 9.26 5.68 -7.60
C ALA A 151 10.65 5.90 -8.26
N ALA A 152 11.62 5.03 -7.98
CA ALA A 152 12.95 5.03 -8.60
C ALA A 152 12.98 4.36 -9.99
N ARG A 153 11.84 3.93 -10.53
CA ARG A 153 11.72 3.22 -11.82
C ARG A 153 12.50 1.90 -11.90
N LYS A 154 12.80 1.27 -10.78
CA LYS A 154 13.46 -0.05 -10.70
C LYS A 154 12.43 -1.18 -10.83
N LEU A 155 11.66 -1.18 -11.93
CA LEU A 155 10.47 -2.02 -12.08
C LEU A 155 10.74 -3.52 -12.03
N ARG A 156 11.90 -4.01 -12.53
CA ARG A 156 12.27 -5.44 -12.40
C ARG A 156 12.49 -5.87 -10.94
N LEU A 157 13.04 -4.99 -10.11
CA LEU A 157 13.16 -5.23 -8.68
C LEU A 157 11.81 -5.12 -7.98
N ALA A 158 10.98 -4.16 -8.39
CA ALA A 158 9.60 -4.02 -7.90
C ALA A 158 8.75 -5.26 -8.19
N ALA A 159 8.90 -5.89 -9.37
CA ALA A 159 8.24 -7.16 -9.68
C ALA A 159 8.63 -8.26 -8.68
N LYS A 160 9.93 -8.45 -8.44
CA LYS A 160 10.43 -9.44 -7.48
C LYS A 160 9.92 -9.18 -6.06
N GLU A 161 9.83 -7.90 -5.68
CA GLU A 161 9.30 -7.50 -4.37
C GLU A 161 7.80 -7.83 -4.25
N CYS A 162 6.99 -7.56 -5.28
CA CYS A 162 5.59 -7.98 -5.33
C CYS A 162 5.43 -9.50 -5.25
N GLU A 163 6.22 -10.26 -6.03
CA GLU A 163 6.20 -11.72 -6.03
C GLU A 163 6.49 -12.27 -4.62
N GLU A 164 7.47 -11.70 -3.93
CA GLU A 164 7.80 -12.10 -2.57
C GLU A 164 6.70 -11.71 -1.58
N MET A 165 6.09 -10.53 -1.71
CA MET A 165 4.94 -10.15 -0.88
C MET A 165 3.75 -11.09 -1.08
N LEU A 166 3.49 -11.54 -2.32
CA LEU A 166 2.44 -12.54 -2.63
C LEU A 166 2.78 -13.94 -2.12
N ARG A 167 4.07 -14.29 -2.02
CA ARG A 167 4.53 -15.54 -1.37
C ARG A 167 4.29 -15.51 0.14
N LEU A 168 4.58 -14.36 0.76
CA LEU A 168 4.45 -14.17 2.21
C LEU A 168 3.00 -13.98 2.67
N SER A 169 2.10 -13.55 1.78
CA SER A 169 0.68 -13.31 2.08
C SER A 169 -0.20 -13.84 0.97
N GLU A 170 -0.59 -15.11 1.06
CA GLU A 170 -1.30 -15.84 0.01
C GLU A 170 -2.64 -15.22 -0.38
N HIS A 171 -3.36 -14.68 0.61
CA HIS A 171 -4.64 -14.00 0.38
C HIS A 171 -4.50 -12.58 -0.20
N ASP A 172 -3.29 -12.11 -0.42
CA ASP A 172 -2.99 -10.80 -0.99
C ASP A 172 -3.86 -9.65 -0.44
N ALA A 173 -3.94 -9.55 0.88
CA ALA A 173 -4.74 -8.52 1.55
C ALA A 173 -4.34 -7.06 1.19
N LEU A 174 -3.17 -6.88 0.62
CA LEU A 174 -2.66 -5.59 0.15
C LEU A 174 -2.92 -5.32 -1.34
N GLY A 175 -3.51 -6.26 -2.09
CA GLY A 175 -3.82 -6.11 -3.51
C GLY A 175 -2.58 -6.01 -4.41
N ARG A 176 -1.46 -6.63 -4.03
CA ARG A 176 -0.19 -6.52 -4.76
C ARG A 176 -0.22 -7.23 -6.11
N ARG A 177 -1.11 -8.22 -6.31
CA ARG A 177 -1.32 -8.85 -7.60
C ARG A 177 -1.71 -7.85 -8.70
N TYR A 178 -2.50 -6.84 -8.37
CA TYR A 178 -2.88 -5.81 -9.34
C TYR A 178 -1.68 -4.95 -9.74
N GLN A 179 -0.92 -4.47 -8.76
CA GLN A 179 0.28 -3.68 -9.05
C GLN A 179 1.32 -4.49 -9.82
N LEU A 180 1.51 -5.76 -9.47
CA LEU A 180 2.42 -6.67 -10.19
C LEU A 180 1.99 -6.84 -11.66
N MET A 181 0.69 -6.95 -11.94
CA MET A 181 0.18 -7.04 -13.30
C MET A 181 0.53 -5.79 -14.13
N PHE A 182 0.39 -4.58 -13.56
CA PHE A 182 0.83 -3.35 -14.22
C PHE A 182 2.36 -3.28 -14.39
N ILE A 183 3.11 -3.78 -13.42
CA ILE A 183 4.58 -3.86 -13.53
C ILE A 183 4.98 -4.81 -14.67
N TYR A 184 4.40 -6.01 -14.73
CA TYR A 184 4.65 -6.95 -15.83
C TYR A 184 4.29 -6.36 -17.20
N SER A 185 3.19 -5.61 -17.28
CA SER A 185 2.84 -4.89 -18.50
C SER A 185 3.90 -3.87 -18.89
N ALA A 186 4.44 -3.13 -17.92
CA ALA A 186 5.45 -2.10 -18.19
C ALA A 186 6.83 -2.66 -18.57
N ILE A 187 7.19 -3.86 -18.07
CA ILE A 187 8.46 -4.52 -18.38
C ILE A 187 8.33 -5.65 -19.42
N GLU A 188 7.13 -5.79 -20.02
CA GLU A 188 6.83 -6.71 -21.12
C GLU A 188 6.99 -8.22 -20.78
N GLU A 189 6.76 -8.59 -19.52
CA GLU A 189 6.86 -9.98 -19.02
C GLU A 189 5.55 -10.76 -19.27
N GLY A 190 5.30 -11.11 -20.54
CA GLY A 190 4.04 -11.72 -20.98
C GLY A 190 3.69 -13.05 -20.31
N ASP A 191 4.65 -13.96 -20.22
CA ASP A 191 4.42 -15.28 -19.61
C ASP A 191 4.17 -15.20 -18.12
N ALA A 192 4.88 -14.29 -17.42
CA ALA A 192 4.66 -14.07 -15.99
C ALA A 192 3.28 -13.46 -15.72
N ALA A 193 2.86 -12.51 -16.57
CA ALA A 193 1.53 -11.89 -16.47
C ALA A 193 0.40 -12.93 -16.67
N ILE A 194 0.53 -13.84 -17.64
CA ILE A 194 -0.46 -14.90 -17.87
C ILE A 194 -0.50 -15.86 -16.68
N ARG A 195 0.65 -16.29 -16.13
CA ARG A 195 0.66 -17.14 -14.93
C ARG A 195 0.01 -16.45 -13.72
N LEU A 196 0.26 -15.14 -13.55
CA LEU A 196 -0.37 -14.37 -12.49
C LEU A 196 -1.89 -14.31 -12.66
N TYR A 197 -2.37 -14.03 -13.88
CA TYR A 197 -3.79 -14.02 -14.20
C TYR A 197 -4.44 -15.39 -13.93
N GLN A 198 -3.83 -16.48 -14.39
CA GLN A 198 -4.31 -17.85 -14.17
C GLN A 198 -4.36 -18.27 -12.69
N ARG A 199 -3.48 -17.69 -11.85
CA ARG A 199 -3.47 -17.96 -10.42
C ARG A 199 -4.71 -17.38 -9.71
N TYR A 200 -5.18 -16.21 -10.13
CA TYR A 200 -6.25 -15.49 -9.44
C TYR A 200 -7.59 -15.54 -10.21
N GLU A 201 -7.58 -15.68 -11.52
CA GLU A 201 -8.76 -15.78 -12.43
C GLU A 201 -9.84 -14.73 -12.15
N GLU A 202 -9.42 -13.49 -11.82
CA GLU A 202 -10.35 -12.40 -11.48
C GLU A 202 -10.75 -11.59 -12.71
N GLY A 203 -12.07 -11.50 -12.96
CA GLY A 203 -12.66 -10.69 -14.00
C GLY A 203 -12.86 -9.24 -13.58
N VAL A 204 -11.78 -8.48 -13.43
CA VAL A 204 -11.77 -7.06 -13.01
C VAL A 204 -10.90 -6.21 -13.93
N ALA A 205 -11.20 -4.91 -14.02
CA ALA A 205 -10.43 -4.01 -14.89
C ALA A 205 -8.95 -3.92 -14.49
N LEU A 206 -8.63 -4.05 -13.20
CA LEU A 206 -7.26 -4.06 -12.69
C LEU A 206 -6.42 -5.26 -13.17
N MET A 207 -7.06 -6.32 -13.70
CA MET A 207 -6.39 -7.44 -14.37
C MET A 207 -6.41 -7.31 -15.90
N TYR A 208 -7.57 -7.00 -16.49
CA TYR A 208 -7.71 -6.98 -17.93
C TYR A 208 -7.04 -5.79 -18.61
N LEU A 209 -7.09 -4.60 -18.01
CA LEU A 209 -6.45 -3.41 -18.56
C LEU A 209 -4.93 -3.59 -18.77
N PRO A 210 -4.14 -3.96 -17.74
CA PRO A 210 -2.71 -4.17 -17.92
C PRO A 210 -2.39 -5.34 -18.87
N LEU A 211 -3.23 -6.37 -18.97
CA LEU A 211 -3.07 -7.44 -19.97
C LEU A 211 -3.31 -6.93 -21.40
N ALA A 212 -4.35 -6.13 -21.63
CA ALA A 212 -4.57 -5.49 -22.93
C ALA A 212 -3.39 -4.58 -23.32
N MET A 213 -2.89 -3.76 -22.38
CA MET A 213 -1.71 -2.91 -22.56
C MET A 213 -0.46 -3.71 -22.90
N LEU A 214 -0.21 -4.80 -22.16
CA LEU A 214 0.92 -5.69 -22.35
C LEU A 214 0.95 -6.31 -23.75
N PHE A 215 -0.17 -6.93 -24.17
CA PHE A 215 -0.21 -7.60 -25.45
C PHE A 215 -0.24 -6.63 -26.63
N TYR A 216 -0.75 -5.41 -26.43
CA TYR A 216 -0.58 -4.33 -27.38
C TYR A 216 0.92 -3.98 -27.56
N ARG A 217 1.67 -3.76 -26.46
CA ARG A 217 3.13 -3.50 -26.50
C ARG A 217 3.92 -4.60 -27.20
N LEU A 218 3.54 -5.86 -26.94
CA LEU A 218 4.19 -7.02 -27.55
C LEU A 218 3.76 -7.25 -29.03
N GLY A 219 2.92 -6.41 -29.61
CA GLY A 219 2.39 -6.58 -30.98
C GLY A 219 1.45 -7.79 -31.13
N LYS A 220 1.06 -8.44 -30.04
CA LYS A 220 0.14 -9.59 -30.06
C LYS A 220 -1.32 -9.12 -30.11
N MET A 221 -1.70 -8.46 -31.21
CA MET A 221 -2.97 -7.72 -31.35
C MET A 221 -4.20 -8.57 -31.12
N LYS A 222 -4.21 -9.86 -31.48
CA LYS A 222 -5.33 -10.76 -31.19
C LYS A 222 -5.57 -10.90 -29.70
N MET A 223 -4.52 -11.04 -28.90
CA MET A 223 -4.63 -11.15 -27.44
C MET A 223 -5.02 -9.80 -26.83
N ALA A 224 -4.41 -8.72 -27.29
CA ALA A 224 -4.76 -7.37 -26.84
C ALA A 224 -6.27 -7.09 -27.04
N ARG A 225 -6.81 -7.42 -28.24
CA ARG A 225 -8.24 -7.28 -28.57
C ARG A 225 -9.13 -8.15 -27.68
N ASN A 226 -8.72 -9.38 -27.38
CA ASN A 226 -9.48 -10.26 -26.50
C ASN A 226 -9.57 -9.67 -25.09
N PHE A 227 -8.46 -9.24 -24.50
CA PHE A 227 -8.47 -8.62 -23.17
C PHE A 227 -9.18 -7.27 -23.14
N LEU A 228 -9.15 -6.50 -24.23
CA LEU A 228 -9.96 -5.28 -24.37
C LEU A 228 -11.47 -5.57 -24.35
N LYS A 229 -11.90 -6.65 -25.00
CA LYS A 229 -13.30 -7.11 -24.97
C LYS A 229 -13.72 -7.56 -23.56
N GLU A 230 -12.88 -8.33 -22.89
CA GLU A 230 -13.13 -8.73 -21.50
C GLU A 230 -13.20 -7.50 -20.57
N LEU A 231 -12.32 -6.54 -20.77
CA LEU A 231 -12.33 -5.26 -20.03
C LEU A 231 -13.66 -4.52 -20.22
N ALA A 232 -14.13 -4.40 -21.46
CA ALA A 232 -15.41 -3.74 -21.78
C ALA A 232 -16.62 -4.51 -21.22
N ALA A 233 -16.51 -5.84 -21.10
CA ALA A 233 -17.57 -6.67 -20.52
C ALA A 233 -17.69 -6.51 -19.00
N VAL A 234 -16.58 -6.24 -18.29
CA VAL A 234 -16.58 -6.12 -16.82
C VAL A 234 -16.66 -4.69 -16.32
N ASN A 235 -16.40 -3.70 -17.16
CA ASN A 235 -16.43 -2.29 -16.76
C ASN A 235 -17.12 -1.44 -17.84
N SER A 236 -18.32 -0.95 -17.52
CA SER A 236 -19.17 -0.18 -18.43
C SER A 236 -18.57 1.16 -18.86
N ASP A 237 -17.64 1.71 -18.11
CA ASP A 237 -17.00 3.00 -18.39
C ASP A 237 -15.75 2.86 -19.28
N THR A 238 -15.49 1.66 -19.83
CA THR A 238 -14.27 1.38 -20.62
C THR A 238 -14.14 2.32 -21.81
N GLU A 239 -15.17 2.52 -22.60
CA GLU A 239 -15.10 3.44 -23.77
C GLU A 239 -14.78 4.87 -23.33
N ILE A 240 -15.47 5.37 -22.30
CA ILE A 240 -15.22 6.71 -21.74
C ILE A 240 -13.78 6.83 -21.20
N PHE A 241 -13.27 5.78 -20.57
CA PHE A 241 -11.88 5.74 -20.10
C PHE A 241 -10.89 5.87 -21.26
N PHE A 242 -11.11 5.15 -22.36
CA PHE A 242 -10.26 5.24 -23.55
C PHE A 242 -10.38 6.62 -24.25
N GLU A 243 -11.57 7.21 -24.32
CA GLU A 243 -11.72 8.60 -24.78
C GLU A 243 -10.91 9.60 -23.94
N ARG A 244 -10.94 9.45 -22.62
CA ARG A 244 -10.17 10.27 -21.72
C ARG A 244 -8.67 10.06 -21.93
N GLY A 245 -8.22 8.84 -22.19
CA GLY A 245 -6.85 8.53 -22.54
C GLY A 245 -6.38 9.24 -23.81
N VAL A 246 -7.21 9.24 -24.87
CA VAL A 246 -6.94 10.00 -26.10
C VAL A 246 -6.85 11.51 -25.85
N ARG A 247 -7.71 12.05 -24.97
CA ARG A 247 -7.68 13.47 -24.56
C ARG A 247 -6.57 13.82 -23.56
N LYS A 248 -5.80 12.83 -23.08
CA LYS A 248 -4.77 12.99 -22.02
C LYS A 248 -5.34 13.48 -20.68
N ASP A 249 -6.56 13.11 -20.39
CA ASP A 249 -7.31 13.45 -19.17
C ASP A 249 -7.71 12.17 -18.41
N LEU A 250 -6.72 11.33 -18.10
CA LEU A 250 -6.96 10.09 -17.36
C LEU A 250 -7.54 10.37 -15.97
N PRO A 251 -8.47 9.51 -15.48
CA PRO A 251 -9.05 9.65 -14.15
C PRO A 251 -8.00 9.46 -13.06
N SER A 252 -8.27 10.00 -11.89
CA SER A 252 -7.51 9.72 -10.67
C SER A 252 -8.45 9.33 -9.54
N ARG A 253 -7.91 8.68 -8.51
CA ARG A 253 -8.67 8.42 -7.28
C ARG A 253 -9.20 9.73 -6.70
N ALA A 254 -10.47 9.73 -6.29
CA ALA A 254 -11.09 10.90 -5.70
C ALA A 254 -10.36 11.34 -4.42
N PRO A 255 -10.18 12.67 -4.21
CA PRO A 255 -9.54 13.19 -2.99
C PRO A 255 -10.20 12.64 -1.72
N GLY A 256 -9.37 12.21 -0.76
CA GLY A 256 -9.84 11.68 0.54
C GLY A 256 -10.25 10.21 0.53
N ARG A 257 -10.29 9.53 -0.61
CA ARG A 257 -10.50 8.07 -0.66
C ARG A 257 -9.21 7.31 -0.40
N HIS A 258 -9.33 6.22 0.35
CA HIS A 258 -8.21 5.30 0.58
C HIS A 258 -8.00 4.35 -0.60
N ALA A 259 -6.77 3.88 -0.79
CA ALA A 259 -6.44 2.83 -1.75
C ALA A 259 -7.31 1.58 -1.53
N GLY A 260 -7.80 0.99 -2.63
CA GLY A 260 -8.70 -0.17 -2.58
C GLY A 260 -10.16 0.16 -2.26
N SER A 261 -10.53 1.44 -2.11
CA SER A 261 -11.90 1.87 -1.84
C SER A 261 -12.55 2.43 -3.11
N PHE A 262 -12.94 1.55 -4.03
CA PHE A 262 -13.56 1.90 -5.30
C PHE A 262 -14.71 0.95 -5.66
N ALA A 263 -15.64 1.42 -6.49
CA ALA A 263 -16.69 0.58 -7.06
C ALA A 263 -16.15 -0.18 -8.29
N ILE A 264 -16.20 -1.51 -8.23
CA ILE A 264 -15.81 -2.38 -9.34
C ILE A 264 -16.74 -2.13 -10.54
N GLY A 265 -16.19 -2.18 -11.75
CA GLY A 265 -16.93 -1.99 -13.00
C GLY A 265 -17.29 -0.54 -13.32
N THR A 266 -16.65 0.43 -12.65
CA THR A 266 -16.88 1.86 -12.85
C THR A 266 -15.59 2.65 -13.12
N MET A 267 -15.72 3.96 -13.43
CA MET A 267 -14.59 4.88 -13.60
C MET A 267 -13.69 4.99 -12.36
N GLU A 268 -14.24 4.70 -11.17
CA GLU A 268 -13.43 4.71 -9.94
C GLU A 268 -12.34 3.65 -9.96
N GLU A 269 -12.62 2.46 -10.52
CA GLU A 269 -11.64 1.39 -10.69
C GLU A 269 -10.49 1.82 -11.63
N PHE A 270 -10.80 2.53 -12.72
CA PHE A 270 -9.77 3.13 -13.57
C PHE A 270 -9.00 4.24 -12.88
N GLY A 271 -9.66 5.06 -12.06
CA GLY A 271 -8.99 6.07 -11.22
C GLY A 271 -7.99 5.46 -10.24
N GLU A 272 -8.32 4.31 -9.67
CA GLU A 272 -7.41 3.51 -8.82
C GLU A 272 -6.21 3.00 -9.63
N ALA A 273 -6.47 2.38 -10.80
CA ALA A 273 -5.44 1.88 -11.70
C ALA A 273 -4.41 2.96 -12.05
N VAL A 274 -4.88 4.14 -12.49
CA VAL A 274 -4.02 5.25 -12.91
C VAL A 274 -3.25 5.85 -11.74
N THR A 275 -3.90 6.04 -10.58
CA THR A 275 -3.27 6.65 -9.42
C THR A 275 -2.11 5.79 -8.90
N ASP A 276 -2.32 4.48 -8.77
CA ASP A 276 -1.33 3.59 -8.18
C ASP A 276 -0.28 3.10 -9.18
N ASN A 277 -0.60 3.13 -10.49
CA ASN A 277 0.26 2.58 -11.52
C ASN A 277 0.52 3.54 -12.68
N GLY A 278 0.56 4.84 -12.42
CA GLY A 278 0.77 5.89 -13.44
C GLY A 278 2.01 5.66 -14.33
N PHE A 279 3.02 4.95 -13.81
CA PHE A 279 4.23 4.57 -14.57
C PHE A 279 3.90 3.70 -15.80
N ALA A 280 2.86 2.88 -15.75
CA ALA A 280 2.49 1.96 -16.82
C ALA A 280 1.81 2.67 -18.00
N PHE A 281 1.25 3.84 -17.78
CA PHE A 281 0.51 4.62 -18.78
C PHE A 281 1.40 5.55 -19.61
N ILE A 282 2.68 5.68 -19.27
CA ILE A 282 3.62 6.54 -20.01
C ILE A 282 3.82 5.96 -21.41
N GLY A 283 3.63 6.81 -22.44
CA GLY A 283 3.81 6.43 -23.84
C GLY A 283 2.70 5.53 -24.42
N MET A 284 1.51 5.50 -23.77
CA MET A 284 0.38 4.66 -24.20
C MET A 284 -0.63 5.41 -25.08
N ASP A 285 -0.31 6.58 -25.62
CA ASP A 285 -1.23 7.37 -26.45
C ASP A 285 -1.80 6.54 -27.62
N ALA A 286 -0.93 5.79 -28.34
CA ALA A 286 -1.34 4.94 -29.46
C ALA A 286 -2.24 3.76 -29.03
N PHE A 287 -2.03 3.20 -27.83
CA PHE A 287 -2.91 2.17 -27.26
C PHE A 287 -4.31 2.70 -27.02
N PHE A 288 -4.44 3.91 -26.46
CA PHE A 288 -5.76 4.51 -26.24
C PHE A 288 -6.48 4.80 -27.55
N ALA A 289 -5.79 5.34 -28.56
CA ALA A 289 -6.38 5.57 -29.88
C ALA A 289 -6.81 4.26 -30.56
N TRP A 290 -5.96 3.24 -30.54
CA TRP A 290 -6.28 1.92 -31.06
C TRP A 290 -7.46 1.29 -30.31
N GLY A 291 -7.44 1.29 -29.00
CA GLY A 291 -8.47 0.66 -28.19
C GLY A 291 -9.84 1.33 -28.37
N LEU A 292 -9.87 2.66 -28.49
CA LEU A 292 -11.10 3.40 -28.76
C LEU A 292 -11.68 3.02 -30.12
N SER A 293 -10.85 2.92 -31.17
CA SER A 293 -11.26 2.46 -32.52
C SER A 293 -11.82 1.03 -32.48
N GLU A 294 -11.18 0.11 -31.76
CA GLU A 294 -11.67 -1.27 -31.60
C GLU A 294 -13.01 -1.34 -30.85
N LEU A 295 -13.18 -0.53 -29.80
CA LEU A 295 -14.43 -0.49 -29.01
C LEU A 295 -15.60 0.04 -29.82
N ARG A 296 -15.36 0.99 -30.74
CA ARG A 296 -16.38 1.58 -31.64
C ARG A 296 -16.64 0.78 -32.87
N GLY A 297 -15.88 -0.28 -33.15
CA GLY A 297 -15.99 -1.06 -34.36
C GLY A 297 -15.53 -0.31 -35.62
N GLU A 298 -14.75 0.76 -35.44
CA GLU A 298 -14.16 1.50 -36.57
C GLU A 298 -12.99 0.66 -37.12
N GLN A 299 -13.21 0.02 -38.28
CA GLN A 299 -12.13 -0.65 -39.01
C GLN A 299 -11.13 0.40 -39.44
N GLN A 300 -9.87 0.26 -38.99
CA GLN A 300 -8.78 1.00 -39.64
C GLN A 300 -8.73 0.53 -41.11
N GLU A 301 -9.14 1.38 -42.04
CA GLU A 301 -8.79 1.22 -43.44
C GLU A 301 -7.26 1.14 -43.52
N SER A 302 -6.79 -0.02 -43.98
CA SER A 302 -5.36 -0.30 -44.14
C SER A 302 -4.78 0.72 -45.12
N ALA A 303 -3.91 1.63 -44.65
CA ALA A 303 -3.07 2.47 -45.49
C ALA A 303 -1.78 1.73 -45.84
#